data_07f1aac955507e99e53594c5e9227335
#
_entry.id   07f1aac955507e99e53594c5e9227335
#
_cell.length_a   1.000
_cell.length_b   1.000
_cell.length_c   1.000
_cell.angle_alpha   90.00
_cell.angle_beta   90.00
_cell.angle_gamma   90.00
#
_symmetry.space_group_name_H-M   'P 1'
#
loop_
_entity.id
_entity.type
_entity.pdbx_description
1 polymer ?
#
loop_
_entity_poly.entity_id
_entity_poly.type
_entity_poly.pdbx_seq_one_letter_code
_entity_poly.pdbx_strand_id
1 'polypeptide(L)' 'MPHVIVKLWPGKSEQQKVRLAEEIAKDVTKILNYGEESVSVAIEEVEPQDWAEKVYQPDIVNNSERLYKRPEYAM' A
#
# COMPACT_ATOMS: atom_id res chain seq x y z
N MET A 1 14.23 5.15 -7.63
CA MET A 1 12.86 5.71 -7.90
C MET A 1 11.80 4.75 -7.36
N PRO A 2 11.57 4.70 -6.04
CA PRO A 2 10.49 3.84 -5.53
C PRO A 2 9.14 4.58 -5.50
N HIS A 3 8.09 3.85 -5.83
CA HIS A 3 6.72 4.33 -5.74
C HIS A 3 5.89 3.29 -4.97
N VAL A 4 5.23 3.73 -3.90
CA VAL A 4 4.45 2.86 -3.03
C VAL A 4 2.98 3.22 -3.16
N ILE A 5 2.15 2.22 -3.34
CA ILE A 5 0.69 2.41 -3.37
C ILE A 5 0.10 1.59 -2.23
N VAL A 6 -0.64 2.26 -1.36
CA VAL A 6 -1.40 1.61 -0.29
C VAL A 6 -2.87 1.61 -0.70
N LYS A 7 -3.46 0.43 -0.76
CA LYS A 7 -4.90 0.29 -1.00
C LYS A 7 -5.55 -0.17 0.29
N LEU A 8 -6.61 0.49 0.69
CA LEU A 8 -7.29 0.19 1.95
C LEU A 8 -8.77 0.52 1.86
N TRP A 9 -9.54 -0.02 2.80
CA TRP A 9 -10.94 0.33 2.93
C TRP A 9 -11.07 1.77 3.44
N PRO A 10 -12.13 2.50 3.04
CA PRO A 10 -12.37 3.84 3.58
C PRO A 10 -12.69 3.78 5.07
N GLY A 11 -12.57 4.91 5.72
CA GLY A 11 -12.92 5.04 7.15
C GLY A 11 -11.80 5.59 8.01
N LYS A 12 -10.57 5.65 7.49
CA LYS A 12 -9.47 6.25 8.24
C LYS A 12 -9.43 7.76 7.99
N SER A 13 -8.95 8.50 9.00
CA SER A 13 -8.89 9.96 8.89
C SER A 13 -7.81 10.39 7.91
N GLU A 14 -7.95 11.62 7.43
CA GLU A 14 -6.93 12.22 6.57
C GLU A 14 -5.58 12.31 7.30
N GLN A 15 -5.62 12.64 8.59
CA GLN A 15 -4.41 12.71 9.41
C GLN A 15 -3.69 11.37 9.50
N GLN A 16 -4.44 10.28 9.66
CA GLN A 16 -3.86 8.94 9.69
C GLN A 16 -3.21 8.58 8.36
N LYS A 17 -3.85 8.95 7.26
CA LYS A 17 -3.30 8.65 5.93
C LYS A 17 -2.04 9.46 5.65
N VAL A 18 -2.03 10.73 6.02
CA VAL A 18 -0.84 11.59 5.87
C VAL A 18 0.31 11.03 6.68
N ARG A 19 0.06 10.66 7.94
CA ARG A 19 1.09 10.10 8.81
C ARG A 19 1.64 8.78 8.25
N LEU A 20 0.75 7.92 7.76
CA LEU A 20 1.16 6.65 7.16
C LEU A 20 2.09 6.89 5.97
N ALA A 21 1.71 7.80 5.07
CA ALA A 21 2.52 8.11 3.91
C ALA A 21 3.90 8.64 4.30
N GLU A 22 3.96 9.53 5.30
CA GLU A 22 5.22 10.07 5.80
C GLU A 22 6.12 8.98 6.39
N GLU A 23 5.56 8.08 7.19
CA GLU A 23 6.33 6.99 7.79
C GLU A 23 6.80 5.99 6.74
N ILE A 24 5.98 5.68 5.74
CA ILE A 24 6.38 4.82 4.63
C ILE A 24 7.55 5.45 3.87
N ALA A 25 7.47 6.73 3.57
CA ALA A 25 8.55 7.42 2.87
C ALA A 25 9.85 7.38 3.67
N LYS A 26 9.78 7.59 4.99
CA LYS A 26 10.95 7.49 5.85
C LYS A 26 11.57 6.09 5.84
N ASP A 27 10.73 5.07 5.93
CA ASP A 27 11.21 3.69 5.91
C ASP A 27 11.88 3.34 4.59
N VAL A 28 11.30 3.76 3.48
CA VAL A 28 11.87 3.51 2.16
C VAL A 28 13.24 4.17 2.02
N THR A 29 13.36 5.44 2.43
CA THR A 29 14.64 6.13 2.35
C THR A 29 15.68 5.49 3.26
N LYS A 30 15.28 5.10 4.45
CA LYS A 30 16.19 4.52 5.45
C LYS A 30 16.65 3.12 5.06
N ILE A 31 15.71 2.26 4.68
CA ILE A 31 16.00 0.84 4.44
C ILE A 31 16.65 0.62 3.09
N LEU A 32 16.16 1.32 2.06
CA LEU A 32 16.64 1.14 0.69
C LEU A 32 17.73 2.13 0.30
N ASN A 33 18.02 3.08 1.18
CA ASN A 33 19.07 4.08 0.96
C ASN A 33 18.81 4.96 -0.27
N TYR A 34 17.54 5.41 -0.43
CA TYR A 34 17.19 6.37 -1.47
C TYR A 34 17.07 7.77 -0.89
N GLY A 35 17.23 8.77 -1.73
CA GLY A 35 16.93 10.14 -1.34
C GLY A 35 15.42 10.35 -1.25
N GLU A 36 14.98 11.18 -0.32
CA GLU A 36 13.56 11.44 -0.10
C GLU A 36 12.87 11.97 -1.36
N GLU A 37 13.57 12.73 -2.17
CA GLU A 37 13.05 13.33 -3.40
C GLU A 37 12.65 12.30 -4.46
N SER A 38 13.15 11.07 -4.35
CA SER A 38 12.84 10.01 -5.32
C SER A 38 11.65 9.14 -4.93
N VAL A 39 11.13 9.31 -3.70
CA VAL A 39 10.08 8.44 -3.14
C VAL A 39 8.72 9.09 -3.31
N SER A 40 7.75 8.33 -3.80
CA SER A 40 6.36 8.76 -3.84
C SER A 40 5.47 7.72 -3.18
N VAL A 41 4.41 8.19 -2.53
CA VAL A 41 3.45 7.31 -1.84
C VAL A 41 2.05 7.76 -2.20
N ALA A 42 1.24 6.85 -2.71
CA ALA A 42 -0.17 7.08 -2.98
C ALA A 42 -1.01 6.24 -2.02
N ILE A 43 -2.17 6.75 -1.65
CA ILE A 43 -3.13 6.03 -0.84
C ILE A 43 -4.45 6.02 -1.59
N GLU A 44 -4.96 4.83 -1.88
CA GLU A 44 -6.20 4.65 -2.63
C GLU A 44 -7.22 3.94 -1.75
N GLU A 45 -8.39 4.54 -1.63
CA GLU A 45 -9.50 3.91 -0.90
C GLU A 45 -10.33 3.07 -1.87
N VAL A 46 -10.60 1.83 -1.47
CA VAL A 46 -11.41 0.89 -2.24
C VAL A 46 -12.52 0.38 -1.34
N GLU A 47 -13.75 0.46 -1.82
CA GLU A 47 -14.90 0.01 -1.04
C GLU A 47 -14.84 -1.49 -0.74
N PRO A 48 -15.32 -1.92 0.44
CA PRO A 48 -15.26 -3.34 0.80
C PRO A 48 -15.89 -4.27 -0.25
N GLN A 49 -17.00 -3.86 -0.86
CA GLN A 49 -17.66 -4.68 -1.86
C GLN A 49 -16.87 -4.81 -3.16
N ASP A 50 -15.93 -3.90 -3.39
CA ASP A 50 -15.09 -3.92 -4.59
C ASP A 50 -13.73 -4.57 -4.34
N TRP A 51 -13.40 -4.88 -3.08
CA TRP A 51 -12.08 -5.36 -2.71
C TRP A 51 -11.67 -6.64 -3.43
N ALA A 52 -12.55 -7.63 -3.47
CA ALA A 52 -12.24 -8.90 -4.09
C ALA A 52 -11.85 -8.73 -5.57
N GLU A 53 -12.62 -7.97 -6.31
CA GLU A 53 -12.41 -7.77 -7.73
C GLU A 53 -11.26 -6.83 -8.05
N LYS A 54 -11.13 -5.75 -7.27
CA LYS A 54 -10.16 -4.69 -7.59
C LYS A 54 -8.81 -4.87 -6.93
N VAL A 55 -8.74 -5.59 -5.81
CA VAL A 55 -7.50 -5.74 -5.04
C VAL A 55 -7.14 -7.21 -4.84
N TYR A 56 -8.04 -7.98 -4.24
CA TYR A 56 -7.68 -9.35 -3.86
C TYR A 56 -7.27 -10.20 -5.05
N GLN A 57 -8.06 -10.22 -6.11
CA GLN A 57 -7.74 -11.00 -7.29
C GLN A 57 -6.53 -10.47 -8.07
N PRO A 58 -6.51 -9.19 -8.49
CA PRO A 58 -5.39 -8.73 -9.33
C PRO A 58 -4.08 -8.54 -8.57
N ASP A 59 -4.14 -8.05 -7.33
CA ASP A 59 -2.92 -7.65 -6.60
C ASP A 59 -2.39 -8.72 -5.67
N ILE A 60 -3.25 -9.62 -5.17
CA ILE A 60 -2.86 -10.60 -4.18
C ILE A 60 -2.80 -12.00 -4.80
N VAL A 61 -3.93 -12.50 -5.31
CA VAL A 61 -3.96 -13.85 -5.89
C VAL A 61 -3.08 -13.96 -7.13
N ASN A 62 -3.29 -13.06 -8.08
CA ASN A 62 -2.55 -13.09 -9.35
C ASN A 62 -1.10 -12.63 -9.23
N ASN A 63 -0.72 -12.09 -8.08
CA ASN A 63 0.64 -11.61 -7.80
C ASN A 63 1.27 -12.34 -6.63
N SER A 64 0.79 -13.53 -6.29
CA SER A 64 1.18 -14.22 -5.08
C SER A 64 2.69 -14.42 -4.94
N GLU A 65 3.41 -14.61 -6.06
CA GLU A 65 4.86 -14.79 -6.02
C GLU A 65 5.63 -13.52 -5.67
N ARG A 66 4.98 -12.36 -5.72
CA ARG A 66 5.61 -11.07 -5.40
C ARG A 66 5.30 -10.57 -4.00
N LEU A 67 4.46 -11.31 -3.26
CA LEU A 67 4.10 -10.90 -1.92
C LEU A 67 5.22 -11.26 -0.94
N TYR A 68 5.74 -10.26 -0.26
CA TYR A 68 6.71 -10.46 0.82
C TYR A 68 6.01 -10.71 2.15
N LYS A 69 4.76 -10.32 2.26
CA LYS A 69 3.89 -10.65 3.38
C LYS A 69 2.52 -10.99 2.83
N ARG A 70 2.00 -12.14 3.18
CA ARG A 70 0.69 -12.60 2.72
C ARG A 70 -0.38 -12.25 3.75
N PRO A 71 -1.62 -11.96 3.30
CA PRO A 71 -2.71 -11.79 4.24
C PRO A 71 -3.11 -13.14 4.84
N GLU A 72 -3.74 -13.08 6.00
CA GLU A 72 -4.23 -14.27 6.68
C GLU A 72 -5.73 -14.47 6.45
N TYR A 73 -6.30 -13.76 5.47
CA TYR A 73 -7.69 -13.95 5.06
C TYR A 73 -7.74 -14.47 3.63
N ALA A 74 -8.89 -15.04 3.27
CA ALA A 74 -9.18 -15.46 1.89
C ALA A 74 -10.56 -14.96 1.50
N MET A 75 -10.76 -14.73 0.22
CA MET A 75 -12.04 -14.24 -0.30
C MET A 75 -12.53 -15.13 -1.45
#